data_51c7177ac015578d4f19ea65debebfc1
#
_entry.id   51c7177ac015578d4f19ea65debebfc1
#
_cell.length_a   1.000
_cell.length_b   1.000
_cell.length_c   1.000
_cell.angle_alpha   90.00
_cell.angle_beta   90.00
_cell.angle_gamma   90.00
#
_symmetry.space_group_name_H-M   'P 1'
#
loop_
_entity.id
_entity.type
_entity.pdbx_description
1 polymer ?
#
loop_
_entity_poly.entity_id
_entity_poly.type
_entity_poly.pdbx_seq_one_letter_code
_entity_poly.pdbx_strand_id
1 'polypeptide(L)'
;WEWKAESGGTITGQLRRLGCSMDWSREQFTMDPHFTRAVVKVFVDLYNQGLIYRDKRLVNWDPKLKTAISDLEVETREVQGHFWRFRYPLAADENGNAVTLADGRDHIVVATTRPETMLADMAVAVHPDDERYSSVIGKFVKLPITGRLIPIVADEHADPALGTGAVKITPGHDFNDFEVGKRAGIAANQMLNMLDADAHVVQVADGLIPDEFVGLERFEARKAV
;
A
#
# COMPACT_ATOMS: atom_id res chain seq x y z
N TRP A 1 3.77 -7.60 36.52
CA TRP A 1 2.91 -7.92 37.67
C TRP A 1 3.18 -6.99 38.85
N GLU A 2 4.43 -6.62 39.10
CA GLU A 2 4.80 -5.65 40.14
C GLU A 2 4.05 -4.31 39.96
N TRP A 3 4.08 -3.77 38.74
CA TRP A 3 3.35 -2.56 38.37
C TRP A 3 1.83 -2.70 38.56
N LYS A 4 1.23 -3.86 38.24
CA LYS A 4 -0.18 -4.14 38.52
C LYS A 4 -0.47 -4.09 40.02
N ALA A 5 0.39 -4.68 40.83
CA ALA A 5 0.20 -4.71 42.29
C ALA A 5 0.29 -3.29 42.89
N GLU A 6 1.21 -2.46 42.38
CA GLU A 6 1.41 -1.08 42.86
C GLU A 6 0.29 -0.14 42.38
N SER A 7 -0.04 -0.15 41.09
CA SER A 7 -0.94 0.83 40.47
C SER A 7 -2.40 0.35 40.35
N GLY A 8 -2.65 -0.95 40.32
CA GLY A 8 -3.98 -1.52 40.07
C GLY A 8 -5.03 -1.13 41.09
N GLY A 9 -4.68 -1.09 42.40
CA GLY A 9 -5.58 -0.67 43.45
C GLY A 9 -5.81 0.84 43.54
N THR A 10 -5.00 1.65 42.92
CA THR A 10 -5.09 3.12 42.98
C THR A 10 -6.35 3.63 42.27
N ILE A 11 -6.62 3.20 41.06
CA ILE A 11 -7.77 3.64 40.24
C ILE A 11 -9.10 3.22 40.94
N THR A 12 -9.18 1.99 41.43
CA THR A 12 -10.39 1.50 42.16
C THR A 12 -10.60 2.23 43.47
N GLY A 13 -9.52 2.54 44.19
CA GLY A 13 -9.57 3.39 45.39
C GLY A 13 -10.05 4.81 45.09
N GLN A 14 -9.60 5.42 44.02
CA GLN A 14 -10.04 6.76 43.58
C GLN A 14 -11.53 6.76 43.19
N LEU A 15 -11.98 5.76 42.42
CA LEU A 15 -13.37 5.61 41.99
C LEU A 15 -14.32 5.41 43.21
N ARG A 16 -13.90 4.66 44.22
CA ARG A 16 -14.65 4.53 45.50
C ARG A 16 -14.80 5.87 46.21
N ARG A 17 -13.73 6.69 46.23
CA ARG A 17 -13.77 8.03 46.81
C ARG A 17 -14.69 8.99 46.07
N LEU A 18 -14.81 8.82 44.77
CA LEU A 18 -15.75 9.58 43.92
C LEU A 18 -17.21 9.12 44.08
N GLY A 19 -17.46 8.06 44.88
CA GLY A 19 -18.81 7.55 45.11
C GLY A 19 -19.35 6.70 43.96
N CYS A 20 -18.48 6.19 43.07
CA CYS A 20 -18.91 5.31 42.00
C CYS A 20 -19.51 3.99 42.54
N SER A 21 -20.64 3.57 41.97
CA SER A 21 -21.34 2.34 42.32
C SER A 21 -20.93 1.22 41.36
N MET A 22 -20.07 0.31 41.84
CA MET A 22 -19.59 -0.86 41.10
C MET A 22 -19.50 -2.06 42.00
N ASP A 23 -19.49 -3.25 41.44
CA ASP A 23 -19.22 -4.48 42.18
C ASP A 23 -17.71 -4.67 42.39
N TRP A 24 -17.23 -4.07 43.48
CA TRP A 24 -15.82 -4.11 43.85
C TRP A 24 -15.29 -5.50 44.19
N SER A 25 -16.19 -6.47 44.47
CA SER A 25 -15.79 -7.85 44.74
C SER A 25 -15.38 -8.62 43.51
N ARG A 26 -15.74 -8.09 42.30
CA ARG A 26 -15.40 -8.68 40.99
C ARG A 26 -14.38 -7.84 40.22
N GLU A 27 -13.51 -7.17 40.96
CA GLU A 27 -12.37 -6.49 40.34
C GLU A 27 -11.49 -7.51 39.62
N GLN A 28 -11.20 -7.23 38.35
CA GLN A 28 -10.45 -8.12 37.49
C GLN A 28 -9.50 -7.33 36.58
N PHE A 29 -8.40 -7.95 36.22
CA PHE A 29 -7.41 -7.41 35.31
C PHE A 29 -7.44 -8.16 34.00
N THR A 30 -7.29 -7.43 32.87
CA THR A 30 -7.41 -8.02 31.53
C THR A 30 -6.43 -9.15 31.24
N MET A 31 -5.29 -9.20 31.93
CA MET A 31 -4.30 -10.28 31.81
C MET A 31 -4.46 -11.38 32.88
N ASP A 32 -5.52 -11.36 33.69
CA ASP A 32 -5.79 -12.46 34.61
C ASP A 32 -6.05 -13.77 33.85
N PRO A 33 -5.66 -14.93 34.40
CA PRO A 33 -5.68 -16.21 33.69
C PRO A 33 -7.00 -16.59 33.02
N HIS A 34 -8.13 -16.27 33.66
CA HIS A 34 -9.45 -16.58 33.12
C HIS A 34 -9.82 -15.67 31.95
N PHE A 35 -9.44 -14.38 31.97
CA PHE A 35 -9.58 -13.49 30.81
C PHE A 35 -8.69 -13.92 29.67
N THR A 36 -7.42 -14.24 29.95
CA THR A 36 -6.50 -14.74 28.93
C THR A 36 -7.07 -15.98 28.24
N ARG A 37 -7.61 -16.93 28.99
CA ARG A 37 -8.25 -18.13 28.39
C ARG A 37 -9.47 -17.76 27.52
N ALA A 38 -10.30 -16.82 27.98
CA ALA A 38 -11.47 -16.39 27.22
C ALA A 38 -11.07 -15.70 25.91
N VAL A 39 -10.09 -14.79 25.95
CA VAL A 39 -9.56 -14.08 24.78
C VAL A 39 -8.97 -15.07 23.77
N VAL A 40 -8.11 -15.99 24.23
CA VAL A 40 -7.51 -17.02 23.37
C VAL A 40 -8.58 -17.91 22.75
N LYS A 41 -9.60 -18.32 23.54
CA LYS A 41 -10.71 -19.12 23.00
C LYS A 41 -11.45 -18.40 21.89
N VAL A 42 -11.84 -17.13 22.10
CA VAL A 42 -12.54 -16.32 21.09
C VAL A 42 -11.68 -16.15 19.85
N PHE A 43 -10.38 -15.86 20.02
CA PHE A 43 -9.46 -15.74 18.89
C PHE A 43 -9.40 -17.02 18.05
N VAL A 44 -9.26 -18.18 18.71
CA VAL A 44 -9.22 -19.50 18.03
C VAL A 44 -10.54 -19.79 17.34
N ASP A 45 -11.67 -19.53 17.99
CA ASP A 45 -12.99 -19.75 17.40
C ASP A 45 -13.19 -18.90 16.14
N LEU A 46 -12.80 -17.62 16.15
CA LEU A 46 -12.90 -16.73 15.00
C LEU A 46 -11.92 -17.13 13.88
N TYR A 47 -10.71 -17.57 14.22
CA TYR A 47 -9.75 -18.09 13.26
C TYR A 47 -10.28 -19.34 12.55
N ASN A 48 -10.84 -20.28 13.30
CA ASN A 48 -11.41 -21.51 12.73
C ASN A 48 -12.63 -21.25 11.84
N GLN A 49 -13.33 -20.14 12.05
CA GLN A 49 -14.44 -19.69 11.20
C GLN A 49 -13.95 -18.92 9.96
N GLY A 50 -12.64 -18.70 9.80
CA GLY A 50 -12.07 -17.93 8.69
C GLY A 50 -12.30 -16.41 8.77
N LEU A 51 -12.77 -15.91 9.92
CA LEU A 51 -13.03 -14.48 10.14
C LEU A 51 -11.77 -13.68 10.50
N ILE A 52 -10.74 -14.37 11.00
CA ILE A 52 -9.42 -13.81 11.27
C ILE A 52 -8.42 -14.47 10.33
N TYR A 53 -7.63 -13.66 9.65
CA TYR A 53 -6.55 -14.11 8.78
C TYR A 53 -5.33 -13.20 8.95
N ARG A 54 -4.16 -13.66 8.51
CA ARG A 54 -2.93 -12.89 8.53
C ARG A 54 -2.58 -12.46 7.12
N ASP A 55 -2.51 -11.14 6.92
CA ASP A 55 -2.10 -10.57 5.63
C ASP A 55 -1.35 -9.25 5.85
N LYS A 56 -0.80 -8.69 4.77
CA LYS A 56 -0.22 -7.34 4.74
C LYS A 56 -1.32 -6.30 4.54
N ARG A 57 -1.16 -5.16 5.19
CA ARG A 57 -2.02 -3.99 5.03
C ARG A 57 -1.15 -2.75 4.83
N LEU A 58 -1.58 -1.89 3.92
CA LEU A 58 -0.94 -0.59 3.76
C LEU A 58 -1.27 0.30 4.97
N VAL A 59 -0.27 1.02 5.47
CA VAL A 59 -0.39 1.94 6.60
C VAL A 59 0.39 3.22 6.30
N ASN A 60 0.00 4.34 6.93
CA ASN A 60 0.85 5.52 6.97
C ASN A 60 2.05 5.23 7.87
N TRP A 61 3.24 5.60 7.41
CA TRP A 61 4.50 5.35 8.09
C TRP A 61 5.28 6.64 8.27
N ASP A 62 5.73 6.93 9.50
CA ASP A 62 6.64 8.03 9.80
C ASP A 62 8.08 7.50 9.87
N PRO A 63 8.94 7.87 8.89
CA PRO A 63 10.33 7.39 8.87
C PRO A 63 11.19 8.00 9.97
N LYS A 64 10.81 9.12 10.57
CA LYS A 64 11.53 9.75 11.69
C LYS A 64 11.24 9.05 13.00
N LEU A 65 9.98 8.75 13.28
CA LEU A 65 9.54 8.04 14.48
C LEU A 65 9.66 6.51 14.32
N LYS A 66 9.83 6.02 13.09
CA LYS A 66 9.89 4.58 12.72
C LYS A 66 8.69 3.80 13.24
N THR A 67 7.50 4.35 13.01
CA THR A 67 6.24 3.76 13.44
C THR A 67 5.13 3.98 12.42
N ALA A 68 4.16 3.07 12.43
CA ALA A 68 2.88 3.30 11.78
C ALA A 68 2.11 4.38 12.56
N ILE A 69 1.42 5.25 11.84
CA ILE A 69 0.56 6.30 12.39
C ILE A 69 -0.86 6.14 11.88
N SER A 70 -1.84 6.54 12.69
CA SER A 70 -3.24 6.50 12.28
C SER A 70 -3.56 7.63 11.29
N ASP A 71 -4.61 7.45 10.49
CA ASP A 71 -5.04 8.46 9.52
C ASP A 71 -5.43 9.79 10.19
N LEU A 72 -5.89 9.73 11.45
CA LEU A 72 -6.21 10.93 12.25
C LEU A 72 -4.99 11.75 12.68
N GLU A 73 -3.80 11.16 12.65
CA GLU A 73 -2.54 11.81 13.00
C GLU A 73 -1.83 12.41 11.77
N VAL A 74 -2.35 12.15 10.57
CA VAL A 74 -1.78 12.66 9.32
C VAL A 74 -2.30 14.06 9.03
N GLU A 75 -1.40 15.04 9.07
CA GLU A 75 -1.70 16.40 8.65
C GLU A 75 -1.38 16.58 7.16
N THR A 76 -2.40 16.83 6.34
CA THR A 76 -2.22 17.13 4.92
C THR A 76 -1.79 18.60 4.76
N ARG A 77 -0.70 18.82 4.03
CA ARG A 77 -0.18 20.15 3.70
C ARG A 77 -0.07 20.32 2.19
N GLU A 78 -0.55 21.45 1.70
CA GLU A 78 -0.34 21.82 0.30
C GLU A 78 1.13 22.19 0.06
N VAL A 79 1.72 21.57 -0.94
CA VAL A 79 3.09 21.85 -1.37
C VAL A 79 3.14 22.07 -2.88
N GLN A 80 4.07 22.91 -3.33
CA GLN A 80 4.35 23.04 -4.76
C GLN A 80 4.96 21.74 -5.27
N GLY A 81 4.22 21.05 -6.15
CA GLY A 81 4.61 19.78 -6.73
C GLY A 81 4.72 19.86 -8.24
N HIS A 82 5.11 18.75 -8.84
CA HIS A 82 5.19 18.60 -10.29
C HIS A 82 4.47 17.34 -10.72
N PHE A 83 3.94 17.34 -11.94
CA PHE A 83 3.48 16.15 -12.63
C PHE A 83 4.55 15.71 -13.62
N TRP A 84 5.17 14.55 -13.33
CA TRP A 84 6.09 13.90 -14.25
C TRP A 84 5.31 13.00 -15.20
N ARG A 85 5.66 13.01 -16.48
CA ARG A 85 5.05 12.17 -17.51
C ARG A 85 6.08 11.17 -18.02
N PHE A 86 5.74 9.90 -17.93
CA PHE A 86 6.57 8.80 -18.38
C PHE A 86 5.92 8.05 -19.53
N ARG A 87 6.71 7.66 -20.50
CA ARG A 87 6.28 6.77 -21.58
C ARG A 87 6.56 5.33 -21.19
N TYR A 88 5.51 4.53 -21.11
CA TYR A 88 5.60 3.09 -20.88
C TYR A 88 5.41 2.39 -22.21
N PRO A 89 6.50 1.88 -22.85
CA PRO A 89 6.39 1.21 -24.13
C PRO A 89 5.47 -0.01 -24.05
N LEU A 90 4.62 -0.20 -25.06
CA LEU A 90 3.82 -1.41 -25.18
C LEU A 90 4.74 -2.59 -25.48
N ALA A 91 4.54 -3.70 -24.80
CA ALA A 91 5.25 -4.94 -25.08
C ALA A 91 4.72 -5.55 -26.38
N ALA A 92 5.58 -6.30 -27.08
CA ALA A 92 5.13 -7.13 -28.18
C ALA A 92 4.09 -8.17 -27.71
N ASP A 93 3.21 -8.60 -28.59
CA ASP A 93 2.26 -9.68 -28.32
C ASP A 93 2.97 -11.04 -28.19
N GLU A 94 2.20 -12.09 -27.88
CA GLU A 94 2.71 -13.45 -27.73
C GLU A 94 3.38 -14.01 -29.00
N ASN A 95 3.08 -13.44 -30.17
CA ASN A 95 3.66 -13.82 -31.44
C ASN A 95 4.87 -12.95 -31.83
N GLY A 96 5.26 -11.99 -30.98
CA GLY A 96 6.36 -11.07 -31.24
C GLY A 96 5.98 -9.87 -32.12
N ASN A 97 4.69 -9.65 -32.40
CA ASN A 97 4.25 -8.50 -33.19
C ASN A 97 4.19 -7.24 -32.34
N ALA A 98 4.51 -6.10 -32.95
CA ALA A 98 4.38 -4.81 -32.31
C ALA A 98 2.92 -4.49 -31.97
N VAL A 99 2.69 -4.04 -30.74
CA VAL A 99 1.38 -3.58 -30.26
C VAL A 99 1.35 -2.05 -30.28
N THR A 100 0.27 -1.48 -30.77
CA THR A 100 0.05 -0.02 -30.81
C THR A 100 -1.34 0.33 -30.31
N LEU A 101 -1.49 1.55 -29.83
CA LEU A 101 -2.80 2.15 -29.55
C LEU A 101 -3.55 2.43 -30.88
N ALA A 102 -4.83 2.75 -30.78
CA ALA A 102 -5.67 3.10 -31.93
C ALA A 102 -5.16 4.29 -32.74
N ASP A 103 -4.42 5.21 -32.10
CA ASP A 103 -3.79 6.37 -32.73
C ASP A 103 -2.38 6.10 -33.28
N GLY A 104 -1.93 4.85 -33.22
CA GLY A 104 -0.62 4.40 -33.75
C GLY A 104 0.55 4.56 -32.78
N ARG A 105 0.35 5.08 -31.55
CA ARG A 105 1.42 5.16 -30.56
C ARG A 105 1.82 3.78 -30.04
N ASP A 106 3.10 3.60 -29.83
CA ASP A 106 3.73 2.38 -29.29
C ASP A 106 3.89 2.38 -27.77
N HIS A 107 3.31 3.37 -27.07
CA HIS A 107 3.47 3.56 -25.65
C HIS A 107 2.22 4.18 -25.01
N ILE A 108 2.04 3.93 -23.71
CA ILE A 108 1.10 4.64 -22.83
C ILE A 108 1.89 5.72 -22.07
N VAL A 109 1.29 6.91 -21.93
CA VAL A 109 1.85 7.97 -21.09
C VAL A 109 1.11 7.98 -19.77
N VAL A 110 1.83 7.80 -18.68
CA VAL A 110 1.32 7.97 -17.31
C VAL A 110 1.80 9.28 -16.73
N ALA A 111 1.01 9.89 -15.83
CA ALA A 111 1.39 11.09 -15.10
C ALA A 111 1.38 10.81 -13.60
N THR A 112 2.42 11.23 -12.88
CA THR A 112 2.56 10.98 -11.45
C THR A 112 3.20 12.15 -10.71
N THR A 113 2.84 12.33 -9.45
CA THR A 113 3.51 13.22 -8.51
C THR A 113 4.64 12.52 -7.73
N ARG A 114 4.73 11.19 -7.83
CA ARG A 114 5.69 10.35 -7.08
C ARG A 114 6.47 9.43 -8.02
N PRO A 115 7.36 10.01 -8.86
CA PRO A 115 8.11 9.21 -9.85
C PRO A 115 9.00 8.14 -9.20
N GLU A 116 9.50 8.37 -8.00
CA GLU A 116 10.36 7.42 -7.27
C GLU A 116 9.69 6.06 -7.06
N THR A 117 8.37 6.02 -6.91
CA THR A 117 7.65 4.75 -6.69
C THR A 117 7.45 3.94 -7.96
N MET A 118 7.73 4.52 -9.14
CA MET A 118 7.60 3.84 -10.43
C MET A 118 8.36 2.51 -10.49
N LEU A 119 9.51 2.43 -9.84
CA LEU A 119 10.33 1.21 -9.82
C LEU A 119 9.58 -0.01 -9.24
N ALA A 120 8.54 0.23 -8.42
CA ALA A 120 7.69 -0.80 -7.83
C ALA A 120 6.29 -0.88 -8.46
N ASP A 121 6.07 -0.28 -9.64
CA ASP A 121 4.78 -0.40 -10.32
C ASP A 121 4.47 -1.85 -10.68
N MET A 122 3.21 -2.23 -10.54
CA MET A 122 2.75 -3.59 -10.78
C MET A 122 1.70 -3.70 -11.88
N ALA A 123 1.10 -2.57 -12.28
CA ALA A 123 0.16 -2.49 -13.39
C ALA A 123 0.08 -1.05 -13.92
N VAL A 124 -0.57 -0.90 -15.06
CA VAL A 124 -1.12 0.37 -15.54
C VAL A 124 -2.64 0.21 -15.63
N ALA A 125 -3.39 1.07 -14.95
CA ALA A 125 -4.85 1.07 -15.02
C ALA A 125 -5.33 2.05 -16.09
N VAL A 126 -6.36 1.65 -16.82
CA VAL A 126 -7.11 2.48 -17.78
C VAL A 126 -8.59 2.25 -17.55
N HIS A 127 -9.43 3.24 -17.84
CA HIS A 127 -10.86 3.08 -17.67
C HIS A 127 -11.41 2.05 -18.67
N PRO A 128 -12.33 1.15 -18.25
CA PRO A 128 -12.87 0.13 -19.15
C PRO A 128 -13.55 0.69 -20.39
N ASP A 129 -14.17 1.87 -20.29
CA ASP A 129 -14.89 2.53 -21.38
C ASP A 129 -14.04 3.56 -22.14
N ASP A 130 -12.74 3.66 -21.85
CA ASP A 130 -11.85 4.57 -22.57
C ASP A 130 -11.40 3.95 -23.88
N GLU A 131 -12.04 4.38 -24.98
CA GLU A 131 -11.75 3.88 -26.34
C GLU A 131 -10.28 4.02 -26.75
N ARG A 132 -9.54 4.98 -26.17
CA ARG A 132 -8.12 5.20 -26.47
C ARG A 132 -7.26 3.99 -26.12
N TYR A 133 -7.66 3.22 -25.11
CA TYR A 133 -6.90 2.12 -24.53
C TYR A 133 -7.59 0.75 -24.64
N SER A 134 -8.81 0.69 -25.12
CA SER A 134 -9.62 -0.55 -25.19
C SER A 134 -8.89 -1.71 -25.87
N SER A 135 -8.12 -1.42 -26.93
CA SER A 135 -7.37 -2.44 -27.71
C SER A 135 -6.17 -3.04 -26.99
N VAL A 136 -5.74 -2.44 -25.87
CA VAL A 136 -4.53 -2.86 -25.13
C VAL A 136 -4.82 -3.37 -23.72
N ILE A 137 -6.06 -3.32 -23.26
CA ILE A 137 -6.47 -3.95 -21.99
C ILE A 137 -6.11 -5.45 -22.02
N GLY A 138 -5.50 -5.94 -20.95
CA GLY A 138 -5.00 -7.31 -20.84
C GLY A 138 -3.65 -7.57 -21.50
N LYS A 139 -3.09 -6.59 -22.22
CA LYS A 139 -1.73 -6.64 -22.73
C LYS A 139 -0.73 -6.09 -21.71
N PHE A 140 0.52 -5.94 -22.09
CA PHE A 140 1.60 -5.54 -21.20
C PHE A 140 2.30 -4.28 -21.70
N VAL A 141 2.82 -3.52 -20.75
CA VAL A 141 3.81 -2.47 -20.99
C VAL A 141 5.15 -2.89 -20.38
N LYS A 142 6.22 -2.36 -20.95
CA LYS A 142 7.58 -2.49 -20.41
C LYS A 142 7.82 -1.30 -19.48
N LEU A 143 7.98 -1.59 -18.20
CA LEU A 143 8.28 -0.56 -17.19
C LEU A 143 9.64 0.09 -17.51
N PRO A 144 9.71 1.41 -17.64
CA PRO A 144 10.98 2.09 -17.86
C PRO A 144 12.02 1.76 -16.78
N ILE A 145 13.29 1.93 -17.11
CA ILE A 145 14.44 1.67 -16.23
C ILE A 145 14.59 0.19 -15.90
N THR A 146 13.58 -0.45 -15.31
CA THR A 146 13.64 -1.85 -14.85
C THR A 146 13.47 -2.87 -15.98
N GLY A 147 12.77 -2.50 -17.04
CA GLY A 147 12.44 -3.41 -18.14
C GLY A 147 11.38 -4.47 -17.82
N ARG A 148 10.81 -4.49 -16.62
CA ARG A 148 9.74 -5.43 -16.22
C ARG A 148 8.51 -5.29 -17.11
N LEU A 149 7.86 -6.42 -17.39
CA LEU A 149 6.54 -6.44 -18.00
C LEU A 149 5.48 -6.33 -16.91
N ILE A 150 4.61 -5.33 -17.01
CA ILE A 150 3.47 -5.15 -16.13
C ILE A 150 2.19 -5.07 -16.95
N PRO A 151 1.06 -5.64 -16.46
CA PRO A 151 -0.18 -5.71 -17.20
C PRO A 151 -0.88 -4.35 -17.29
N ILE A 152 -1.66 -4.18 -18.36
CA ILE A 152 -2.64 -3.10 -18.50
C ILE A 152 -3.98 -3.64 -18.02
N VAL A 153 -4.54 -3.05 -16.98
CA VAL A 153 -5.78 -3.49 -16.33
C VAL A 153 -6.90 -2.47 -16.54
N ALA A 154 -8.12 -2.97 -16.62
CA ALA A 154 -9.30 -2.10 -16.65
C ALA A 154 -9.75 -1.80 -15.21
N ASP A 155 -9.82 -0.52 -14.85
CA ASP A 155 -10.33 -0.11 -13.53
C ASP A 155 -10.92 1.31 -13.60
N GLU A 156 -12.10 1.49 -12.98
CA GLU A 156 -12.80 2.78 -12.92
C GLU A 156 -12.02 3.88 -12.15
N HIS A 157 -10.98 3.50 -11.40
CA HIS A 157 -10.08 4.44 -10.76
C HIS A 157 -9.34 5.33 -11.77
N ALA A 158 -9.12 4.86 -12.98
CA ALA A 158 -8.48 5.61 -14.05
C ALA A 158 -9.48 6.54 -14.74
N ASP A 159 -9.63 7.77 -14.24
CA ASP A 159 -10.55 8.75 -14.83
C ASP A 159 -10.05 9.23 -16.21
N PRO A 160 -10.81 9.00 -17.30
CA PRO A 160 -10.44 9.43 -18.64
C PRO A 160 -10.30 10.95 -18.82
N ALA A 161 -10.90 11.72 -17.92
CA ALA A 161 -10.85 13.19 -17.93
C ALA A 161 -9.63 13.75 -17.21
N LEU A 162 -8.92 12.92 -16.43
CA LEU A 162 -7.75 13.36 -15.67
C LEU A 162 -6.44 12.95 -16.36
N GLY A 163 -5.57 13.92 -16.56
CA GLY A 163 -4.23 13.71 -17.09
C GLY A 163 -4.24 13.01 -18.47
N THR A 164 -3.72 11.79 -18.50
CA THR A 164 -3.68 10.97 -19.73
C THR A 164 -4.80 9.94 -19.80
N GLY A 165 -5.59 9.77 -18.73
CA GLY A 165 -6.56 8.69 -18.56
C GLY A 165 -5.92 7.35 -18.22
N ALA A 166 -4.60 7.28 -18.10
CA ALA A 166 -3.86 6.10 -17.69
C ALA A 166 -3.11 6.38 -16.38
N VAL A 167 -3.23 5.49 -15.42
CA VAL A 167 -2.66 5.62 -14.08
C VAL A 167 -1.69 4.47 -13.82
N LYS A 168 -0.47 4.77 -13.38
CA LYS A 168 0.45 3.76 -12.88
C LYS A 168 -0.08 3.20 -11.57
N ILE A 169 0.04 1.92 -11.33
CA ILE A 169 -0.44 1.26 -10.12
C ILE A 169 0.73 0.73 -9.32
N THR A 170 0.96 1.38 -8.17
CA THR A 170 2.01 1.03 -7.21
C THR A 170 1.38 0.62 -5.88
N PRO A 171 0.81 -0.58 -5.78
CA PRO A 171 -0.09 -0.95 -4.67
C PRO A 171 0.61 -1.05 -3.31
N GLY A 172 1.93 -1.14 -3.29
CA GLY A 172 2.71 -1.09 -2.05
C GLY A 172 2.95 0.31 -1.49
N HIS A 173 2.55 1.39 -2.20
CA HIS A 173 2.89 2.76 -1.84
C HIS A 173 1.75 3.77 -1.96
N ASP A 174 0.54 3.34 -2.33
CA ASP A 174 -0.65 4.19 -2.44
C ASP A 174 -1.90 3.41 -2.07
N PHE A 175 -2.79 4.01 -1.28
CA PHE A 175 -4.01 3.36 -0.78
C PHE A 175 -5.01 3.06 -1.91
N ASN A 176 -5.15 3.96 -2.88
CA ASN A 176 -6.05 3.74 -4.00
C ASN A 176 -5.50 2.65 -4.92
N ASP A 177 -4.19 2.71 -5.21
CA ASP A 177 -3.51 1.69 -6.00
C ASP A 177 -3.55 0.31 -5.32
N PHE A 178 -3.53 0.27 -3.98
CA PHE A 178 -3.68 -0.98 -3.21
C PHE A 178 -5.04 -1.65 -3.51
N GLU A 179 -6.12 -0.88 -3.53
CA GLU A 179 -7.45 -1.41 -3.85
C GLU A 179 -7.57 -1.79 -5.34
N VAL A 180 -6.99 -1.01 -6.27
CA VAL A 180 -6.89 -1.40 -7.68
C VAL A 180 -6.11 -2.70 -7.84
N GLY A 181 -4.96 -2.83 -7.16
CA GLY A 181 -4.15 -4.05 -7.16
C GLY A 181 -4.94 -5.28 -6.72
N LYS A 182 -5.73 -5.17 -5.66
CA LYS A 182 -6.61 -6.25 -5.18
C LYS A 182 -7.66 -6.64 -6.22
N ARG A 183 -8.32 -5.66 -6.84
CA ARG A 183 -9.29 -5.91 -7.92
C ARG A 183 -8.65 -6.55 -9.15
N ALA A 184 -7.40 -6.20 -9.43
CA ALA A 184 -6.59 -6.79 -10.49
C ALA A 184 -6.02 -8.19 -10.14
N GLY A 185 -6.34 -8.73 -8.95
CA GLY A 185 -5.90 -10.06 -8.51
C GLY A 185 -4.49 -10.11 -7.93
N ILE A 186 -3.87 -8.95 -7.64
CA ILE A 186 -2.55 -8.88 -6.99
C ILE A 186 -2.76 -9.07 -5.48
N ALA A 187 -2.29 -10.19 -4.94
CA ALA A 187 -2.40 -10.45 -3.51
C ALA A 187 -1.54 -9.48 -2.70
N ALA A 188 -2.02 -9.06 -1.52
CA ALA A 188 -1.35 -8.06 -0.69
C ALA A 188 0.10 -8.44 -0.32
N ASN A 189 0.38 -9.73 -0.16
CA ASN A 189 1.73 -10.24 0.12
C ASN A 189 2.68 -10.19 -1.10
N GLN A 190 2.14 -10.00 -2.30
CA GLN A 190 2.90 -9.84 -3.56
C GLN A 190 3.17 -8.37 -3.90
N MET A 191 2.45 -7.44 -3.28
CA MET A 191 2.61 -6.02 -3.53
C MET A 191 4.01 -5.55 -3.11
N LEU A 192 4.70 -4.88 -4.04
CA LEU A 192 6.10 -4.50 -3.86
C LEU A 192 6.20 -3.28 -2.95
N ASN A 193 6.94 -3.42 -1.85
CA ASN A 193 7.36 -2.31 -1.00
C ASN A 193 8.85 -2.06 -1.21
N MET A 194 9.19 -0.93 -1.84
CA MET A 194 10.56 -0.57 -2.21
C MET A 194 11.23 0.42 -1.25
N LEU A 195 10.57 0.78 -0.17
CA LEU A 195 11.14 1.70 0.83
C LEU A 195 11.29 0.99 2.18
N ASP A 196 12.41 1.23 2.85
CA ASP A 196 12.65 0.75 4.21
C ASP A 196 12.02 1.67 5.27
N ALA A 197 12.32 1.39 6.54
CA ALA A 197 11.82 2.16 7.67
C ALA A 197 12.33 3.62 7.70
N ASP A 198 13.42 3.92 7.03
CA ASP A 198 14.02 5.24 6.92
C ASP A 198 13.62 5.95 5.60
N ALA A 199 12.71 5.35 4.83
CA ALA A 199 12.28 5.79 3.50
C ALA A 199 13.43 5.82 2.46
N HIS A 200 14.39 4.91 2.57
CA HIS A 200 15.40 4.66 1.55
C HIS A 200 14.97 3.51 0.65
N VAL A 201 15.39 3.56 -0.59
CA VAL A 201 15.11 2.51 -1.57
C VAL A 201 15.84 1.22 -1.19
N VAL A 202 15.10 0.12 -1.14
CA VAL A 202 15.65 -1.22 -0.87
C VAL A 202 15.34 -2.17 -2.00
N GLN A 203 16.19 -3.19 -2.14
CA GLN A 203 15.93 -4.30 -3.05
C GLN A 203 14.75 -5.14 -2.55
N VAL A 204 13.72 -5.32 -3.38
CA VAL A 204 12.51 -6.10 -3.03
C VAL A 204 12.59 -7.56 -3.45
N ALA A 205 13.37 -7.83 -4.52
CA ALA A 205 13.73 -9.16 -4.99
C ALA A 205 15.00 -9.01 -5.83
N ASP A 206 15.73 -10.11 -6.03
CA ASP A 206 16.99 -10.07 -6.75
C ASP A 206 16.86 -9.40 -8.13
N GLY A 207 17.56 -8.27 -8.30
CA GLY A 207 17.61 -7.51 -9.55
C GLY A 207 16.31 -6.79 -9.95
N LEU A 208 15.32 -6.71 -9.06
CA LEU A 208 14.04 -6.06 -9.39
C LEU A 208 14.17 -4.54 -9.35
N ILE A 209 14.94 -4.01 -8.41
CA ILE A 209 15.31 -2.59 -8.34
C ILE A 209 16.76 -2.46 -8.83
N PRO A 210 17.07 -1.60 -9.82
CA PRO A 210 18.45 -1.41 -10.27
C PRO A 210 19.35 -0.92 -9.15
N ASP A 211 20.59 -1.42 -9.09
CA ASP A 211 21.52 -1.20 -7.98
C ASP A 211 21.81 0.29 -7.74
N GLU A 212 21.81 1.11 -8.77
CA GLU A 212 22.05 2.55 -8.69
C GLU A 212 21.00 3.31 -7.87
N PHE A 213 19.81 2.74 -7.65
CA PHE A 213 18.75 3.34 -6.84
C PHE A 213 18.76 2.83 -5.39
N VAL A 214 19.33 1.65 -5.15
CA VAL A 214 19.34 1.03 -3.82
C VAL A 214 20.13 1.89 -2.82
N GLY A 215 19.52 2.20 -1.69
CA GLY A 215 20.09 3.05 -0.63
C GLY A 215 19.84 4.55 -0.81
N LEU A 216 19.28 5.01 -1.94
CA LEU A 216 18.90 6.42 -2.10
C LEU A 216 17.70 6.77 -1.20
N GLU A 217 17.75 7.95 -0.58
CA GLU A 217 16.58 8.54 0.07
C GLU A 217 15.50 8.82 -0.99
N ARG A 218 14.23 8.68 -0.64
CA ARG A 218 13.10 8.73 -1.59
C ARG A 218 13.09 10.00 -2.47
N PHE A 219 13.50 11.16 -1.96
CA PHE A 219 13.54 12.40 -2.76
C PHE A 219 14.78 12.49 -3.65
N GLU A 220 15.86 11.81 -3.27
CA GLU A 220 17.01 11.62 -4.15
C GLU A 220 16.69 10.65 -5.28
N ALA A 221 16.04 9.53 -4.95
CA ALA A 221 15.51 8.60 -5.94
C ALA A 221 14.53 9.27 -6.90
N ARG A 222 13.67 10.18 -6.41
CA ARG A 222 12.74 10.98 -7.23
C ARG A 222 13.44 11.82 -8.29
N LYS A 223 14.65 12.31 -7.99
CA LYS A 223 15.45 13.10 -8.94
C LYS A 223 16.23 12.22 -9.91
N ALA A 224 16.57 11.00 -9.49
CA ALA A 224 17.36 10.06 -10.27
C ALA A 224 16.52 9.30 -11.31
N VAL A 225 15.23 9.07 -11.02
CA VAL A 225 14.24 8.48 -11.94
C VAL A 225 13.83 9.50 -13.03
#